data_ff86307352cd31574962da3f56ebd57e
#
_entry.id   ff86307352cd31574962da3f56ebd57e
#
_cell.length_a   1.000
_cell.length_b   1.000
_cell.length_c   1.000
_cell.angle_alpha   90.00
_cell.angle_beta   90.00
_cell.angle_gamma   90.00
#
_symmetry.space_group_name_H-M   'P 1'
#
loop_
_entity.id
_entity.type
_entity.pdbx_description
1 polymer ?
#
loop_
_entity_poly.entity_id
_entity_poly.type
_entity_poly.pdbx_seq_one_letter_code
_entity_poly.pdbx_strand_id
1 'polypeptide(L)'
;LQVKLNYQYRCAISGITSKELLIASHIVPWAVDWDNRKNPFNGICLSSLLDAAFDKGYITIDQQYKVVISNKAKEDKALFNYLKQYEGKKLEVPKQYLPKQDFLEWHRNRFINN
;
A
#
# COMPACT_ATOMS: atom_id res chain seq x y z
N LEU A 1 -2.94 3.47 -14.22
CA LEU A 1 -4.29 3.97 -14.53
C LEU A 1 -5.35 2.93 -14.25
N GLN A 2 -5.11 1.69 -14.71
CA GLN A 2 -6.05 0.60 -14.49
C GLN A 2 -6.20 0.25 -13.01
N VAL A 3 -5.14 0.37 -12.22
CA VAL A 3 -5.19 0.12 -10.77
C VAL A 3 -6.20 1.06 -10.11
N LYS A 4 -6.14 2.35 -10.43
CA LYS A 4 -7.10 3.29 -9.85
C LYS A 4 -8.54 2.95 -10.23
N LEU A 5 -8.76 2.59 -11.48
CA LEU A 5 -10.09 2.19 -11.96
C LEU A 5 -10.57 0.92 -11.25
N ASN A 6 -9.70 -0.09 -11.10
CA ASN A 6 -10.04 -1.33 -10.40
C ASN A 6 -10.46 -1.08 -8.96
N TYR A 7 -9.89 -0.05 -8.31
CA TYR A 7 -10.24 0.35 -6.94
C TYR A 7 -11.36 1.40 -6.92
N GLN A 8 -12.02 1.66 -8.06
CA GLN A 8 -13.10 2.63 -8.19
C GLN A 8 -12.70 4.02 -7.71
N TYR A 9 -11.43 4.40 -7.97
CA TYR A 9 -10.87 5.69 -7.56
C TYR A 9 -11.08 5.96 -6.07
N ARG A 10 -10.75 4.97 -5.25
CA ARG A 10 -10.87 5.06 -3.81
C ARG A 10 -9.61 4.49 -3.17
N CYS A 11 -9.01 5.21 -2.23
CA CYS A 11 -7.88 4.71 -1.46
C CYS A 11 -8.28 3.48 -0.66
N ALA A 12 -7.53 2.39 -0.81
CA ALA A 12 -7.81 1.12 -0.16
C ALA A 12 -7.72 1.18 1.37
N ILE A 13 -7.04 2.17 1.91
CA ILE A 13 -6.84 2.33 3.36
C ILE A 13 -7.70 3.45 3.92
N SER A 14 -7.57 4.67 3.39
CA SER A 14 -8.23 5.85 3.95
C SER A 14 -9.64 6.08 3.42
N GLY A 15 -9.95 5.53 2.27
CA GLY A 15 -11.24 5.78 1.62
C GLY A 15 -11.33 7.10 0.87
N ILE A 16 -10.23 7.85 0.77
CA ILE A 16 -10.20 9.11 0.03
C ILE A 16 -10.56 8.85 -1.44
N THR A 17 -11.42 9.68 -2.01
CA THR A 17 -11.91 9.56 -3.39
C THR A 17 -11.52 10.74 -4.27
N SER A 18 -10.79 11.72 -3.76
CA SER A 18 -10.29 12.86 -4.54
C SER A 18 -9.23 12.37 -5.51
N LYS A 19 -9.58 12.29 -6.80
CA LYS A 19 -8.75 11.62 -7.82
C LYS A 19 -7.32 12.14 -7.89
N GLU A 20 -7.14 13.45 -7.75
CA GLU A 20 -5.81 14.07 -7.83
C GLU A 20 -4.90 13.72 -6.65
N LEU A 21 -5.47 13.15 -5.58
CA LEU A 21 -4.72 12.71 -4.40
C LEU A 21 -4.48 11.20 -4.39
N LEU A 22 -4.88 10.49 -5.44
CA LEU A 22 -4.75 9.04 -5.52
C LEU A 22 -3.57 8.64 -6.40
N ILE A 23 -2.85 7.62 -5.96
CA ILE A 23 -1.69 7.07 -6.65
C ILE A 23 -1.93 5.59 -6.90
N ALA A 24 -1.56 5.12 -8.10
CA ALA A 24 -1.46 3.70 -8.39
C ALA A 24 -0.14 3.20 -7.80
N SER A 25 -0.19 2.76 -6.55
CA SER A 25 1.00 2.34 -5.82
C SER A 25 1.43 0.95 -6.27
N HIS A 26 2.71 0.78 -6.63
CA HIS A 26 3.26 -0.53 -6.95
C HIS A 26 3.78 -1.19 -5.69
N ILE A 27 3.40 -2.47 -5.49
CA ILE A 27 3.85 -3.24 -4.32
C ILE A 27 5.33 -3.56 -4.48
N VAL A 28 5.69 -4.15 -5.64
CA VAL A 28 7.08 -4.35 -6.03
C VAL A 28 7.43 -3.29 -7.08
N PRO A 29 8.40 -2.40 -6.82
CA PRO A 29 8.73 -1.31 -7.74
C PRO A 29 9.20 -1.81 -9.12
N TRP A 30 8.98 -1.00 -10.14
CA TRP A 30 9.42 -1.31 -11.52
C TRP A 30 10.92 -1.61 -11.62
N ALA A 31 11.72 -0.89 -10.84
CA ALA A 31 13.17 -1.09 -10.85
C ALA A 31 13.58 -2.48 -10.37
N VAL A 32 12.74 -3.12 -9.54
CA VAL A 32 12.98 -4.45 -8.99
C VAL A 32 12.41 -5.53 -9.89
N ASP A 33 11.19 -5.31 -10.39
CA ASP A 33 10.48 -6.32 -11.20
C ASP A 33 9.78 -5.66 -12.37
N TRP A 34 10.54 -5.45 -13.45
CA TRP A 34 10.03 -4.80 -14.65
C TRP A 34 8.89 -5.60 -15.31
N ASP A 35 8.96 -6.93 -15.26
CA ASP A 35 7.98 -7.79 -15.91
C ASP A 35 6.58 -7.65 -15.31
N ASN A 36 6.50 -7.33 -14.03
CA ASN A 36 5.24 -7.16 -13.30
C ASN A 36 4.78 -5.71 -13.18
N ARG A 37 5.42 -4.76 -13.90
CA ARG A 37 5.08 -3.33 -13.79
C ARG A 37 3.64 -3.00 -14.16
N LYS A 38 3.04 -3.79 -15.06
CA LYS A 38 1.65 -3.60 -15.49
C LYS A 38 0.69 -4.65 -14.94
N ASN A 39 1.19 -5.51 -14.05
CA ASN A 39 0.38 -6.56 -13.46
C ASN A 39 -0.61 -5.93 -12.46
N PRO A 40 -1.94 -6.05 -12.68
CA PRO A 40 -2.91 -5.42 -11.78
C PRO A 40 -2.87 -5.99 -10.35
N PHE A 41 -2.33 -7.20 -10.17
CA PHE A 41 -2.14 -7.80 -8.84
C PHE A 41 -0.94 -7.19 -8.08
N ASN A 42 -0.14 -6.36 -8.76
CA ASN A 42 1.01 -5.66 -8.18
C ASN A 42 0.68 -4.19 -7.87
N GLY A 43 -0.58 -3.85 -7.76
CA GLY A 43 -0.98 -2.46 -7.56
C GLY A 43 -2.04 -2.30 -6.49
N ILE A 44 -1.93 -1.21 -5.74
CA ILE A 44 -2.92 -0.80 -4.74
C ILE A 44 -3.18 0.69 -4.96
N CYS A 45 -4.46 1.09 -4.97
CA CYS A 45 -4.80 2.51 -5.03
C CYS A 45 -4.66 3.11 -3.62
N LEU A 46 -3.76 4.04 -3.46
CA LEU A 46 -3.49 4.70 -2.17
C LEU A 46 -3.51 6.21 -2.33
N SER A 47 -3.91 6.92 -1.27
CA SER A 47 -3.73 8.38 -1.21
C SER A 47 -2.23 8.70 -1.16
N SER A 48 -1.88 9.93 -1.57
CA SER A 48 -0.48 10.34 -1.76
C SER A 48 0.41 10.06 -0.55
N LEU A 49 -0.04 10.41 0.64
CA LEU A 49 0.78 10.20 1.85
C LEU A 49 0.92 8.71 2.17
N LEU A 50 -0.16 7.93 2.01
CA LEU A 50 -0.12 6.49 2.28
C LEU A 50 0.72 5.76 1.22
N ASP A 51 0.69 6.20 -0.04
CA ASP A 51 1.59 5.69 -1.07
C ASP A 51 3.05 5.89 -0.67
N ALA A 52 3.41 7.11 -0.28
CA ALA A 52 4.77 7.42 0.16
C ALA A 52 5.17 6.61 1.39
N ALA A 53 4.28 6.49 2.36
CA ALA A 53 4.53 5.70 3.57
C ALA A 53 4.74 4.22 3.25
N PHE A 54 3.95 3.67 2.34
CA PHE A 54 4.07 2.28 1.91
C PHE A 54 5.39 2.06 1.15
N ASP A 55 5.69 2.94 0.20
CA ASP A 55 6.92 2.83 -0.62
C ASP A 55 8.18 2.96 0.24
N LYS A 56 8.15 3.78 1.27
CA LYS A 56 9.32 4.04 2.13
C LYS A 56 9.39 3.13 3.36
N GLY A 57 8.45 2.21 3.54
CA GLY A 57 8.52 1.23 4.61
C GLY A 57 8.02 1.70 5.97
N TYR A 58 7.21 2.74 6.02
CA TYR A 58 6.54 3.16 7.26
C TYR A 58 5.32 2.31 7.55
N ILE A 59 4.71 1.75 6.53
CA ILE A 59 3.64 0.76 6.64
C ILE A 59 3.87 -0.38 5.67
N THR A 60 3.29 -1.52 6.00
CA THR A 60 3.21 -2.66 5.10
C THR A 60 1.85 -3.35 5.28
N ILE A 61 1.64 -4.44 4.58
CA ILE A 61 0.38 -5.17 4.58
C ILE A 61 0.65 -6.61 4.97
N ASP A 62 -0.09 -7.15 5.93
CA ASP A 62 0.11 -8.53 6.39
C ASP A 62 -0.62 -9.54 5.50
N GLN A 63 -0.54 -10.81 5.88
CA GLN A 63 -1.13 -11.92 5.12
C GLN A 63 -2.65 -11.89 5.11
N GLN A 64 -3.28 -11.21 6.08
CA GLN A 64 -4.71 -11.03 6.14
C GLN A 64 -5.17 -9.72 5.49
N TYR A 65 -4.29 -9.07 4.71
CA TYR A 65 -4.56 -7.79 4.06
C TYR A 65 -4.81 -6.64 5.02
N LYS A 66 -4.21 -6.70 6.21
CA LYS A 66 -4.33 -5.66 7.22
C LYS A 66 -3.10 -4.77 7.24
N VAL A 67 -3.30 -3.50 7.55
CA VAL A 67 -2.22 -2.51 7.66
C VAL A 67 -1.38 -2.79 8.90
N VAL A 68 -0.07 -2.83 8.71
CA VAL A 68 0.92 -2.96 9.79
C VAL A 68 1.81 -1.72 9.78
N ILE A 69 1.98 -1.09 10.92
CA ILE A 69 2.87 0.07 11.06
C ILE A 69 4.25 -0.42 11.49
N SER A 70 5.29 -0.02 10.75
CA SER A 70 6.66 -0.41 11.08
C SER A 70 7.19 0.35 12.28
N ASN A 71 8.25 -0.19 12.91
CA ASN A 71 8.91 0.50 14.02
C ASN A 71 9.51 1.83 13.60
N LYS A 72 9.96 1.92 12.35
CA LYS A 72 10.48 3.15 11.77
C LYS A 72 9.51 4.33 11.87
N ALA A 73 8.22 4.07 11.69
CA ALA A 73 7.19 5.11 11.75
C ALA A 73 7.05 5.71 13.16
N LYS A 74 7.39 4.94 14.18
CA LYS A 74 7.24 5.38 15.58
C LYS A 74 8.23 6.49 15.96
N GLU A 75 9.28 6.67 15.19
CA GLU A 75 10.29 7.71 15.42
C GLU A 75 9.77 9.10 15.07
N ASP A 76 8.75 9.19 14.25
CA ASP A 76 8.09 10.44 13.86
C ASP A 76 6.71 10.48 14.47
N LYS A 77 6.55 11.25 15.55
CA LYS A 77 5.30 11.27 16.32
C LYS A 77 4.10 11.73 15.50
N ALA A 78 4.28 12.74 14.66
CA ALA A 78 3.18 13.26 13.83
C ALA A 78 2.74 12.22 12.81
N LEU A 79 3.70 11.57 12.17
CA LEU A 79 3.42 10.51 11.21
C LEU A 79 2.75 9.33 11.88
N PHE A 80 3.31 8.88 13.01
CA PHE A 80 2.74 7.75 13.75
C PHE A 80 1.30 8.04 14.18
N ASN A 81 1.03 9.24 14.68
CA ASN A 81 -0.33 9.64 15.08
C ASN A 81 -1.30 9.58 13.91
N TYR A 82 -0.84 9.94 12.72
CA TYR A 82 -1.66 9.83 11.51
C TYR A 82 -1.88 8.36 11.13
N LEU A 83 -0.82 7.57 11.11
CA LEU A 83 -0.87 6.18 10.62
C LEU A 83 -1.60 5.24 11.58
N LYS A 84 -1.49 5.47 12.90
CA LYS A 84 -2.04 4.53 13.90
C LYS A 84 -3.54 4.31 13.79
N GLN A 85 -4.29 5.28 13.24
CA GLN A 85 -5.73 5.12 13.02
C GLN A 85 -6.05 3.99 12.06
N TYR A 86 -5.09 3.61 11.21
CA TYR A 86 -5.27 2.56 10.22
C TYR A 86 -4.68 1.21 10.62
N GLU A 87 -3.97 1.15 11.74
CA GLU A 87 -3.34 -0.10 12.17
C GLU A 87 -4.36 -1.21 12.34
N GLY A 88 -4.10 -2.36 11.72
CA GLY A 88 -5.01 -3.50 11.76
C GLY A 88 -6.21 -3.38 10.83
N LYS A 89 -6.35 -2.27 10.13
CA LYS A 89 -7.46 -2.09 9.19
C LYS A 89 -7.23 -2.96 7.96
N LYS A 90 -8.28 -3.69 7.55
CA LYS A 90 -8.22 -4.50 6.34
C LYS A 90 -8.37 -3.61 5.11
N LEU A 91 -7.55 -3.88 4.09
CA LEU A 91 -7.64 -3.16 2.81
C LEU A 91 -9.00 -3.38 2.17
N GLU A 92 -9.55 -2.32 1.58
CA GLU A 92 -10.69 -2.42 0.70
C GLU A 92 -10.19 -2.65 -0.72
N VAL A 93 -10.29 -3.88 -1.18
CA VAL A 93 -9.73 -4.32 -2.45
C VAL A 93 -10.80 -4.81 -3.41
N PRO A 94 -10.58 -4.68 -4.73
CA PRO A 94 -11.50 -5.24 -5.72
C PRO A 94 -11.43 -6.77 -5.71
N LYS A 95 -12.58 -7.42 -5.90
CA LYS A 95 -12.63 -8.88 -5.89
C LYS A 95 -11.76 -9.53 -6.98
N GLN A 96 -11.62 -8.85 -8.13
CA GLN A 96 -10.92 -9.41 -9.29
C GLN A 96 -9.40 -9.28 -9.20
N TYR A 97 -8.89 -8.26 -8.51
CA TYR A 97 -7.47 -7.90 -8.54
C TYR A 97 -6.91 -7.76 -7.14
N LEU A 98 -7.20 -8.76 -6.31
CA LEU A 98 -6.65 -8.82 -4.96
C LEU A 98 -5.11 -8.83 -5.04
N PRO A 99 -4.41 -7.98 -4.26
CA PRO A 99 -2.95 -7.97 -4.27
C PRO A 99 -2.37 -9.36 -4.05
N LYS A 100 -1.42 -9.75 -4.89
CA LYS A 100 -0.82 -11.08 -4.83
C LYS A 100 0.05 -11.22 -3.58
N GLN A 101 -0.10 -12.32 -2.86
CA GLN A 101 0.63 -12.55 -1.61
C GLN A 101 2.14 -12.56 -1.79
N ASP A 102 2.65 -13.07 -2.91
CA ASP A 102 4.08 -13.05 -3.20
C ASP A 102 4.64 -11.63 -3.24
N PHE A 103 3.89 -10.70 -3.81
CA PHE A 103 4.31 -9.29 -3.86
C PHE A 103 4.27 -8.65 -2.47
N LEU A 104 3.23 -8.93 -1.70
CA LEU A 104 3.12 -8.42 -0.33
C LEU A 104 4.21 -8.98 0.56
N GLU A 105 4.54 -10.26 0.42
CA GLU A 105 5.64 -10.89 1.15
C GLU A 105 6.98 -10.22 0.84
N TRP A 106 7.25 -9.97 -0.45
CA TRP A 106 8.45 -9.23 -0.86
C TRP A 106 8.51 -7.87 -0.18
N HIS A 107 7.39 -7.15 -0.14
CA HIS A 107 7.31 -5.83 0.48
C HIS A 107 7.59 -5.92 1.99
N ARG A 108 6.95 -6.86 2.68
CA ARG A 108 7.19 -7.06 4.12
C ARG A 108 8.66 -7.37 4.41
N ASN A 109 9.26 -8.27 3.63
CA ASN A 109 10.64 -8.68 3.83
C ASN A 109 11.63 -7.57 3.57
N ARG A 110 11.32 -6.65 2.67
CA ARG A 110 12.16 -5.49 2.37
C ARG A 110 12.38 -4.62 3.60
N PHE A 111 11.41 -4.58 4.51
CA PHE A 111 11.44 -3.68 5.66
C PHE A 111 11.57 -4.38 7.01
N ILE A 112 11.78 -5.69 7.02
CA ILE A 112 11.77 -6.48 8.26
C ILE A 112 12.85 -6.06 9.25
N ASN A 113 13.96 -5.54 8.77
CA ASN A 113 15.10 -5.13 9.60
C ASN A 113 15.17 -3.60 9.80
N ASN A 114 14.11 -2.89 9.49
CA ASN A 114 14.09 -1.41 9.61
C ASN A 114 13.31 -0.91 10.83
#